data_4591517b33f7cc49570cc8b00bbef848
#
_entry.id   4591517b33f7cc49570cc8b00bbef848
#
_cell.length_a   1.000
_cell.length_b   1.000
_cell.length_c   1.000
_cell.angle_alpha   90.00
_cell.angle_beta   90.00
_cell.angle_gamma   90.00
#
_symmetry.space_group_name_H-M   'P 1'
#
loop_
_entity.id
_entity.type
_entity.pdbx_description
1 polymer ?
#
loop_
_entity_poly.entity_id
_entity_poly.type
_entity_poly.pdbx_seq_one_letter_code
_entity_poly.pdbx_strand_id
1 'polypeptide(L)'
;MIPVFANSAWVPVRRGLVQRGGGFPKLRLRVRYGLFIHPTVGPVLIDTGYSYAVTEGAERSLPLKLYARALQIAPDAQPVDFLARQGLRPADIKVVIVTHYHADHISGLGLFPRARVIGHGGALRAIRAAGAFANLRHGVFSELLPEDLEDRLTEVEGLPQRDGPPGGRDLFGDGSVLAVALPGHAEGHFGLWFPGVRLFYAVDTEWVKPALLPGGSPRVTASLVASDATAAADSRRFVREAEARGAAIVLCHDPAPTPFDEREGA
;
A
#
# COMPACT_ATOMS: atom_id res chain seq x y z
N MET A 1 -18.57 -1.04 8.14
CA MET A 1 -17.45 -1.78 7.50
C MET A 1 -16.16 -1.24 8.07
N ILE A 2 -15.37 -2.09 8.71
CA ILE A 2 -14.12 -1.73 9.38
C ILE A 2 -13.02 -2.59 8.74
N PRO A 3 -11.98 -2.01 8.14
CA PRO A 3 -10.85 -2.79 7.65
C PRO A 3 -9.99 -3.29 8.83
N VAL A 4 -9.39 -4.47 8.64
CA VAL A 4 -8.39 -5.05 9.54
C VAL A 4 -7.09 -5.17 8.77
N PHE A 5 -5.99 -4.67 9.34
CA PHE A 5 -4.67 -4.73 8.73
C PHE A 5 -3.79 -5.80 9.38
N ALA A 6 -3.18 -6.62 8.54
CA ALA A 6 -2.12 -7.53 8.92
C ALA A 6 -0.75 -6.93 8.56
N ASN A 7 0.30 -7.46 9.15
CA ASN A 7 1.69 -7.14 8.82
C ASN A 7 2.30 -8.27 7.99
N SER A 8 2.63 -8.03 6.73
CA SER A 8 3.21 -9.07 5.86
C SER A 8 4.70 -9.33 6.11
N ALA A 9 5.41 -8.30 6.60
CA ALA A 9 6.84 -8.38 6.85
C ALA A 9 7.32 -7.28 7.78
N TRP A 10 8.51 -7.49 8.33
CA TRP A 10 9.28 -6.48 9.04
C TRP A 10 10.50 -6.09 8.23
N VAL A 11 10.74 -4.77 8.09
CA VAL A 11 11.88 -4.22 7.37
C VAL A 11 12.70 -3.33 8.31
N PRO A 12 13.95 -3.69 8.64
CA PRO A 12 14.78 -2.87 9.50
C PRO A 12 15.32 -1.67 8.73
N VAL A 13 15.20 -0.48 9.32
CA VAL A 13 15.69 0.78 8.74
C VAL A 13 16.34 1.64 9.81
N ARG A 14 17.32 2.48 9.44
CA ARG A 14 17.81 3.52 10.34
C ARG A 14 16.76 4.63 10.45
N ARG A 15 16.40 5.03 11.67
CA ARG A 15 15.35 6.04 11.91
C ARG A 15 15.62 7.33 11.14
N GLY A 16 16.87 7.78 11.06
CA GLY A 16 17.25 8.99 10.31
C GLY A 16 16.95 8.94 8.81
N LEU A 17 16.73 7.74 8.22
CA LEU A 17 16.33 7.58 6.83
C LEU A 17 14.83 7.78 6.62
N VAL A 18 14.01 7.64 7.64
CA VAL A 18 12.54 7.71 7.55
C VAL A 18 11.95 8.86 8.36
N GLN A 19 12.76 9.48 9.21
CA GLN A 19 12.35 10.63 10.04
C GLN A 19 13.52 11.60 10.19
N ARG A 20 13.29 12.88 9.91
CA ARG A 20 14.32 13.92 10.10
C ARG A 20 14.70 14.03 11.59
N GLY A 21 16.00 14.07 11.86
CA GLY A 21 16.50 14.08 13.24
C GLY A 21 16.43 12.73 13.96
N GLY A 22 16.03 11.66 13.30
CA GLY A 22 15.89 10.32 13.89
C GLY A 22 17.21 9.65 14.28
N GLY A 23 18.35 10.13 13.79
CA GLY A 23 19.67 9.58 14.14
C GLY A 23 19.91 8.16 13.63
N PHE A 24 20.76 7.42 14.35
CA PHE A 24 21.23 6.07 13.99
C PHE A 24 20.39 4.90 14.51
N PRO A 25 19.50 5.02 15.53
CA PRO A 25 18.73 3.88 16.02
C PRO A 25 17.98 3.19 14.88
N LYS A 26 17.90 1.86 14.96
CA LYS A 26 17.12 1.05 14.04
C LYS A 26 15.64 1.06 14.43
N LEU A 27 14.77 1.17 13.44
CA LEU A 27 13.34 0.86 13.51
C LEU A 27 13.08 -0.43 12.73
N ARG A 28 12.05 -1.15 13.11
CA ARG A 28 11.46 -2.21 12.29
C ARG A 28 10.17 -1.67 11.72
N LEU A 29 10.16 -1.37 10.44
CA LEU A 29 8.96 -0.94 9.74
C LEU A 29 8.03 -2.12 9.52
N ARG A 30 6.73 -1.90 9.65
CA ARG A 30 5.69 -2.84 9.20
C ARG A 30 5.52 -2.75 7.69
N VAL A 31 4.87 -3.73 7.13
CA VAL A 31 4.33 -3.69 5.77
C VAL A 31 2.88 -4.14 5.86
N ARG A 32 1.98 -3.18 6.05
CA ARG A 32 0.55 -3.42 6.20
C ARG A 32 -0.12 -3.70 4.88
N TYR A 33 -1.03 -4.63 4.91
CA TYR A 33 -2.06 -4.86 3.91
C TYR A 33 -3.36 -5.15 4.66
N GLY A 34 -4.52 -5.00 4.01
CA GLY A 34 -5.77 -5.02 4.77
C GLY A 34 -6.86 -5.88 4.15
N LEU A 35 -7.87 -6.20 4.95
CA LEU A 35 -9.08 -6.91 4.54
C LEU A 35 -10.30 -6.20 5.09
N PHE A 36 -11.36 -6.10 4.31
CA PHE A 36 -12.68 -5.77 4.80
C PHE A 36 -13.76 -6.55 4.05
N ILE A 37 -14.93 -6.71 4.66
CA ILE A 37 -16.07 -7.34 4.02
C ILE A 37 -17.03 -6.25 3.57
N HIS A 38 -17.14 -6.08 2.26
CA HIS A 38 -18.10 -5.15 1.67
C HIS A 38 -19.48 -5.82 1.63
N PRO A 39 -20.57 -5.14 2.03
CA PRO A 39 -21.89 -5.77 2.20
C PRO A 39 -22.47 -6.38 0.91
N THR A 40 -22.14 -5.82 -0.24
CA THR A 40 -22.65 -6.31 -1.54
C THR A 40 -21.61 -7.04 -2.37
N VAL A 41 -20.31 -6.70 -2.23
CA VAL A 41 -19.22 -7.29 -3.02
C VAL A 41 -18.61 -8.52 -2.32
N GLY A 42 -18.65 -8.55 -0.99
CA GLY A 42 -17.99 -9.58 -0.19
C GLY A 42 -16.56 -9.22 0.20
N PRO A 43 -15.66 -10.21 0.37
CA PRO A 43 -14.30 -9.97 0.82
C PRO A 43 -13.46 -9.16 -0.18
N VAL A 44 -12.86 -8.08 0.31
CA VAL A 44 -11.99 -7.15 -0.44
C VAL A 44 -10.65 -7.04 0.27
N LEU A 45 -9.58 -7.29 -0.46
CA LEU A 45 -8.21 -7.11 0.02
C LEU A 45 -7.69 -5.72 -0.36
N ILE A 46 -6.93 -5.09 0.53
CA ILE A 46 -6.22 -3.83 0.31
C ILE A 46 -4.74 -4.15 0.22
N ASP A 47 -4.15 -4.03 -0.95
CA ASP A 47 -2.80 -4.47 -1.27
C ASP A 47 -2.57 -5.96 -0.94
N THR A 48 -1.37 -6.45 -1.11
CA THR A 48 -1.04 -7.87 -0.84
C THR A 48 0.16 -8.05 0.09
N GLY A 49 0.78 -6.95 0.52
CA GLY A 49 1.99 -7.01 1.33
C GLY A 49 3.18 -7.64 0.59
N TYR A 50 4.26 -7.92 1.30
CA TYR A 50 5.29 -8.83 0.82
C TYR A 50 4.80 -10.27 0.94
N SER A 51 4.86 -11.01 -0.15
CA SER A 51 4.64 -12.46 -0.19
C SER A 51 5.96 -13.23 -0.30
N TYR A 52 5.92 -14.54 -0.12
CA TYR A 52 7.06 -15.42 -0.36
C TYR A 52 7.61 -15.34 -1.80
N ALA A 53 6.84 -14.82 -2.77
CA ALA A 53 7.35 -14.52 -4.10
C ALA A 53 8.56 -13.60 -4.08
N VAL A 54 8.67 -12.70 -3.09
CA VAL A 54 9.83 -11.80 -2.94
C VAL A 54 10.99 -12.46 -2.17
N THR A 55 10.72 -13.29 -1.18
CA THR A 55 11.74 -13.79 -0.25
C THR A 55 12.25 -15.21 -0.55
N GLU A 56 11.41 -16.08 -1.12
CA GLU A 56 11.70 -17.52 -1.21
C GLU A 56 11.57 -18.13 -2.60
N GLY A 57 10.86 -17.51 -3.54
CA GLY A 57 10.65 -18.05 -4.88
C GLY A 57 11.96 -18.41 -5.60
N ALA A 58 12.08 -19.65 -6.11
CA ALA A 58 13.29 -20.12 -6.78
C ALA A 58 13.59 -19.35 -8.07
N GLU A 59 12.54 -18.96 -8.78
CA GLU A 59 12.59 -18.30 -10.09
C GLU A 59 12.74 -16.78 -10.06
N ARG A 60 12.92 -16.22 -8.84
CA ARG A 60 13.14 -14.77 -8.69
C ARG A 60 14.35 -14.30 -9.49
N SER A 61 14.21 -13.18 -10.19
CA SER A 61 15.33 -12.51 -10.83
C SER A 61 16.44 -12.14 -9.83
N LEU A 62 17.66 -12.01 -10.31
CA LEU A 62 18.77 -11.56 -9.47
C LEU A 62 18.50 -10.18 -8.83
N PRO A 63 17.94 -9.17 -9.53
CA PRO A 63 17.58 -7.90 -8.91
C PRO A 63 16.60 -8.06 -7.74
N LEU A 64 15.57 -8.90 -7.85
CA LEU A 64 14.60 -9.12 -6.79
C LEU A 64 15.25 -9.83 -5.58
N LYS A 65 16.14 -10.79 -5.81
CA LYS A 65 16.92 -11.44 -4.74
C LYS A 65 17.81 -10.44 -3.99
N LEU A 66 18.50 -9.56 -4.73
CA LEU A 66 19.35 -8.52 -4.14
C LEU A 66 18.54 -7.49 -3.37
N TYR A 67 17.39 -7.08 -3.90
CA TYR A 67 16.43 -6.19 -3.24
C TYR A 67 15.97 -6.76 -1.89
N ALA A 68 15.46 -7.99 -1.88
CA ALA A 68 14.99 -8.65 -0.66
C ALA A 68 16.08 -8.76 0.41
N ARG A 69 17.32 -9.10 -0.02
CA ARG A 69 18.46 -9.19 0.85
C ARG A 69 18.93 -7.84 1.39
N ALA A 70 18.99 -6.82 0.54
CA ALA A 70 19.41 -5.46 0.92
C ALA A 70 18.46 -4.83 1.95
N LEU A 71 17.17 -5.04 1.79
CA LEU A 71 16.15 -4.58 2.73
C LEU A 71 16.02 -5.49 3.96
N GLN A 72 16.65 -6.66 3.98
CA GLN A 72 16.56 -7.63 5.08
C GLN A 72 15.09 -7.94 5.42
N ILE A 73 14.26 -8.15 4.37
CA ILE A 73 12.83 -8.42 4.52
C ILE A 73 12.64 -9.67 5.36
N ALA A 74 11.99 -9.53 6.50
CA ALA A 74 11.63 -10.65 7.40
C ALA A 74 10.12 -10.91 7.29
N PRO A 75 9.70 -11.99 6.56
CA PRO A 75 8.28 -12.33 6.41
C PRO A 75 7.58 -12.50 7.76
N ASP A 76 6.30 -12.14 7.79
CA ASP A 76 5.40 -12.27 8.94
C ASP A 76 4.07 -12.87 8.45
N ALA A 77 2.92 -12.29 8.76
CA ALA A 77 1.62 -12.80 8.34
C ALA A 77 1.44 -12.75 6.82
N GLN A 78 1.61 -13.88 6.16
CA GLN A 78 1.38 -14.00 4.73
C GLN A 78 -0.11 -13.89 4.39
N PRO A 79 -0.49 -13.42 3.17
CA PRO A 79 -1.90 -13.27 2.80
C PRO A 79 -2.75 -14.53 3.01
N VAL A 80 -2.22 -15.71 2.71
CA VAL A 80 -2.94 -16.98 2.88
C VAL A 80 -3.22 -17.26 4.35
N ASP A 81 -2.23 -17.05 5.22
CA ASP A 81 -2.37 -17.31 6.66
C ASP A 81 -3.29 -16.29 7.32
N PHE A 82 -3.17 -15.02 6.93
CA PHE A 82 -4.08 -13.98 7.41
C PHE A 82 -5.54 -14.27 7.03
N LEU A 83 -5.79 -14.61 5.77
CA LEU A 83 -7.14 -14.97 5.31
C LEU A 83 -7.68 -16.19 6.05
N ALA A 84 -6.84 -17.21 6.29
CA ALA A 84 -7.27 -18.41 7.03
C ALA A 84 -7.71 -18.05 8.46
N ARG A 85 -7.01 -17.14 9.15
CA ARG A 85 -7.43 -16.65 10.48
C ARG A 85 -8.75 -15.87 10.43
N GLN A 86 -9.09 -15.27 9.29
CA GLN A 86 -10.38 -14.61 9.05
C GLN A 86 -11.47 -15.58 8.52
N GLY A 87 -11.18 -16.89 8.48
CA GLY A 87 -12.12 -17.90 7.96
C GLY A 87 -12.29 -17.87 6.43
N LEU A 88 -11.33 -17.30 5.71
CA LEU A 88 -11.37 -17.11 4.26
C LEU A 88 -10.22 -17.84 3.57
N ARG A 89 -10.40 -18.11 2.28
CA ARG A 89 -9.37 -18.61 1.36
C ARG A 89 -9.08 -17.57 0.29
N PRO A 90 -7.93 -17.62 -0.38
CA PRO A 90 -7.63 -16.72 -1.51
C PRO A 90 -8.74 -16.70 -2.59
N ALA A 91 -9.38 -17.85 -2.85
CA ALA A 91 -10.49 -17.96 -3.82
C ALA A 91 -11.77 -17.21 -3.41
N ASP A 92 -11.92 -16.88 -2.15
CA ASP A 92 -13.07 -16.14 -1.62
C ASP A 92 -12.95 -14.63 -1.84
N ILE A 93 -11.72 -14.13 -2.08
CA ILE A 93 -11.46 -12.71 -2.37
C ILE A 93 -12.06 -12.33 -3.71
N LYS A 94 -12.92 -11.31 -3.71
CA LYS A 94 -13.64 -10.83 -4.90
C LYS A 94 -12.92 -9.66 -5.58
N VAL A 95 -12.27 -8.83 -4.77
CA VAL A 95 -11.58 -7.63 -5.23
C VAL A 95 -10.25 -7.49 -4.48
N VAL A 96 -9.19 -7.12 -5.19
CA VAL A 96 -7.95 -6.60 -4.62
C VAL A 96 -7.81 -5.13 -5.03
N ILE A 97 -7.70 -4.23 -4.06
CA ILE A 97 -7.39 -2.83 -4.31
C ILE A 97 -5.87 -2.70 -4.26
N VAL A 98 -5.26 -2.21 -5.34
CA VAL A 98 -3.82 -1.95 -5.44
C VAL A 98 -3.60 -0.45 -5.36
N THR A 99 -3.10 0.02 -4.22
CA THR A 99 -2.91 1.45 -3.94
C THR A 99 -1.80 2.07 -4.80
N HIS A 100 -0.77 1.28 -5.13
CA HIS A 100 0.28 1.56 -6.10
C HIS A 100 1.10 0.29 -6.37
N TYR A 101 2.05 0.33 -7.32
CA TYR A 101 2.67 -0.89 -7.85
C TYR A 101 4.07 -1.21 -7.29
N HIS A 102 4.45 -0.75 -6.09
CA HIS A 102 5.68 -1.21 -5.46
C HIS A 102 5.58 -2.68 -5.01
N ALA A 103 6.72 -3.33 -4.88
CA ALA A 103 6.82 -4.77 -4.61
C ALA A 103 6.05 -5.22 -3.36
N ASP A 104 6.04 -4.40 -2.33
CA ASP A 104 5.38 -4.67 -1.05
C ASP A 104 3.86 -4.44 -1.06
N HIS A 105 3.30 -4.00 -2.18
CA HIS A 105 1.85 -3.87 -2.38
C HIS A 105 1.30 -4.89 -3.35
N ILE A 106 2.13 -5.41 -4.27
CA ILE A 106 1.66 -6.25 -5.37
C ILE A 106 2.16 -7.70 -5.34
N SER A 107 3.16 -8.03 -4.51
CA SER A 107 3.87 -9.31 -4.64
C SER A 107 3.02 -10.55 -4.39
N GLY A 108 1.87 -10.40 -3.76
CA GLY A 108 0.91 -11.48 -3.55
C GLY A 108 -0.21 -11.54 -4.59
N LEU A 109 -0.24 -10.67 -5.62
CA LEU A 109 -1.34 -10.63 -6.61
C LEU A 109 -1.59 -11.97 -7.30
N GLY A 110 -0.53 -12.74 -7.56
CA GLY A 110 -0.64 -14.07 -8.16
C GLY A 110 -1.43 -15.09 -7.31
N LEU A 111 -1.61 -14.83 -6.01
CA LEU A 111 -2.42 -15.67 -5.13
C LEU A 111 -3.94 -15.50 -5.37
N PHE A 112 -4.34 -14.45 -6.09
CA PHE A 112 -5.73 -14.04 -6.30
C PHE A 112 -6.13 -13.99 -7.78
N PRO A 113 -5.97 -15.08 -8.56
CA PRO A 113 -6.14 -15.05 -10.01
C PRO A 113 -7.59 -14.80 -10.47
N ARG A 114 -8.57 -14.95 -9.55
CA ARG A 114 -10.00 -14.74 -9.85
C ARG A 114 -10.52 -13.40 -9.34
N ALA A 115 -9.73 -12.66 -8.59
CA ALA A 115 -10.15 -11.37 -8.05
C ALA A 115 -10.08 -10.29 -9.14
N ARG A 116 -11.10 -9.45 -9.20
CA ARG A 116 -11.01 -8.17 -9.92
C ARG A 116 -9.98 -7.29 -9.20
N VAL A 117 -9.18 -6.56 -9.94
CA VAL A 117 -8.23 -5.62 -9.37
C VAL A 117 -8.73 -4.19 -9.59
N ILE A 118 -8.71 -3.36 -8.55
CA ILE A 118 -8.93 -1.91 -8.67
C ILE A 118 -7.57 -1.25 -8.47
N GLY A 119 -7.09 -0.51 -9.46
CA GLY A 119 -5.79 0.15 -9.41
C GLY A 119 -5.68 1.25 -10.44
N HIS A 120 -4.55 1.95 -10.49
CA HIS A 120 -4.34 3.05 -11.42
C HIS A 120 -3.89 2.53 -12.79
N GLY A 121 -4.77 2.60 -13.80
CA GLY A 121 -4.52 2.06 -15.15
C GLY A 121 -3.37 2.77 -15.84
N GLY A 122 -3.30 4.10 -15.75
CA GLY A 122 -2.21 4.87 -16.34
C GLY A 122 -0.83 4.46 -15.81
N ALA A 123 -0.71 4.24 -14.50
CA ALA A 123 0.54 3.79 -13.89
C ALA A 123 0.91 2.37 -14.34
N LEU A 124 -0.05 1.44 -14.43
CA LEU A 124 0.22 0.09 -14.95
C LEU A 124 0.70 0.14 -16.40
N ARG A 125 0.06 0.92 -17.26
CA ARG A 125 0.52 1.10 -18.65
C ARG A 125 1.93 1.67 -18.74
N ALA A 126 2.27 2.66 -17.89
CA ALA A 126 3.62 3.23 -17.82
C ALA A 126 4.65 2.16 -17.41
N ILE A 127 4.34 1.33 -16.40
CA ILE A 127 5.20 0.22 -15.95
C ILE A 127 5.40 -0.81 -17.07
N ARG A 128 4.35 -1.19 -17.79
CA ARG A 128 4.44 -2.15 -18.90
C ARG A 128 5.26 -1.60 -20.09
N ALA A 129 5.15 -0.30 -20.34
CA ALA A 129 5.91 0.37 -21.38
C ALA A 129 7.39 0.59 -21.01
N ALA A 130 7.69 0.67 -19.72
CA ALA A 130 9.04 0.91 -19.22
C ALA A 130 9.87 -0.37 -19.25
N GLY A 131 11.17 -0.23 -19.49
CA GLY A 131 12.10 -1.36 -19.38
C GLY A 131 12.35 -1.76 -17.91
N ALA A 132 12.77 -3.02 -17.71
CA ALA A 132 13.01 -3.58 -16.37
C ALA A 132 13.94 -2.71 -15.49
N PHE A 133 14.96 -2.08 -16.07
CA PHE A 133 15.86 -1.21 -15.32
C PHE A 133 15.19 0.08 -14.83
N ALA A 134 14.31 0.67 -15.65
CA ALA A 134 13.55 1.86 -15.24
C ALA A 134 12.57 1.51 -14.09
N ASN A 135 11.85 0.40 -14.22
CA ASN A 135 10.95 -0.10 -13.18
C ASN A 135 11.68 -0.39 -11.87
N LEU A 136 12.84 -1.06 -11.93
CA LEU A 136 13.65 -1.38 -10.77
C LEU A 136 14.07 -0.11 -9.96
N ARG A 137 14.41 0.97 -10.66
CA ARG A 137 14.76 2.25 -10.01
C ARG A 137 13.62 2.85 -9.19
N HIS A 138 12.38 2.48 -9.52
CA HIS A 138 11.17 2.91 -8.83
C HIS A 138 10.58 1.82 -7.92
N GLY A 139 11.34 0.77 -7.56
CA GLY A 139 10.87 -0.27 -6.67
C GLY A 139 9.80 -1.20 -7.25
N VAL A 140 9.63 -1.17 -8.58
CA VAL A 140 8.67 -2.00 -9.30
C VAL A 140 9.39 -3.17 -9.96
N PHE A 141 8.89 -4.37 -9.72
CA PHE A 141 9.38 -5.61 -10.32
C PHE A 141 8.30 -6.21 -11.20
N SER A 142 8.46 -6.09 -12.51
CA SER A 142 7.46 -6.54 -13.50
C SER A 142 7.13 -8.03 -13.37
N GLU A 143 8.06 -8.84 -12.88
CA GLU A 143 7.86 -10.28 -12.60
C GLU A 143 6.83 -10.57 -11.49
N LEU A 144 6.49 -9.57 -10.66
CA LEU A 144 5.47 -9.68 -9.62
C LEU A 144 4.05 -9.32 -10.13
N LEU A 145 3.94 -8.79 -11.35
CA LEU A 145 2.67 -8.44 -11.96
C LEU A 145 2.14 -9.62 -12.79
N PRO A 146 0.97 -10.17 -12.47
CA PRO A 146 0.34 -11.20 -13.30
C PRO A 146 0.20 -10.76 -14.76
N GLU A 147 0.33 -11.69 -15.69
CA GLU A 147 0.20 -11.40 -17.14
C GLU A 147 -1.22 -10.97 -17.50
N ASP A 148 -2.22 -11.51 -16.81
CA ASP A 148 -3.65 -11.23 -17.01
C ASP A 148 -4.16 -10.01 -16.23
N LEU A 149 -3.27 -9.22 -15.65
CA LEU A 149 -3.66 -8.14 -14.73
C LEU A 149 -4.54 -7.08 -15.42
N GLU A 150 -4.21 -6.73 -16.65
CA GLU A 150 -4.97 -5.75 -17.45
C GLU A 150 -6.40 -6.21 -17.73
N ASP A 151 -6.60 -7.51 -17.98
CA ASP A 151 -7.91 -8.09 -18.32
C ASP A 151 -8.91 -8.01 -17.17
N ARG A 152 -8.42 -7.94 -15.94
CA ARG A 152 -9.24 -7.87 -14.72
C ARG A 152 -9.08 -6.57 -13.92
N LEU A 153 -8.39 -5.58 -14.52
CA LEU A 153 -8.22 -4.25 -13.93
C LEU A 153 -9.49 -3.40 -14.11
N THR A 154 -9.92 -2.79 -13.04
CA THR A 154 -10.82 -1.63 -13.04
C THR A 154 -9.98 -0.40 -12.74
N GLU A 155 -9.89 0.51 -13.70
CA GLU A 155 -9.09 1.72 -13.57
C GLU A 155 -9.76 2.69 -12.59
N VAL A 156 -9.06 2.99 -11.49
CA VAL A 156 -9.58 3.87 -10.43
C VAL A 156 -9.88 5.28 -10.93
N GLU A 157 -9.11 5.78 -11.88
CA GLU A 157 -9.29 7.11 -12.47
C GLU A 157 -10.59 7.26 -13.29
N GLY A 158 -11.16 6.14 -13.76
CA GLY A 158 -12.44 6.10 -14.46
C GLY A 158 -13.67 6.02 -13.55
N LEU A 159 -13.50 5.80 -12.25
CA LEU A 159 -14.61 5.65 -11.32
C LEU A 159 -15.26 6.99 -10.97
N PRO A 160 -16.54 6.98 -10.54
CA PRO A 160 -17.26 8.20 -10.18
C PRO A 160 -16.54 9.03 -9.11
N GLN A 161 -16.47 10.33 -9.31
CA GLN A 161 -15.93 11.27 -8.33
C GLN A 161 -16.99 11.59 -7.27
N ARG A 162 -16.60 11.56 -6.00
CA ARG A 162 -17.35 12.13 -4.88
C ARG A 162 -16.67 13.38 -4.37
N ASP A 163 -17.45 14.43 -4.20
CA ASP A 163 -16.98 15.67 -3.58
C ASP A 163 -16.98 15.55 -2.05
N GLY A 164 -16.23 16.44 -1.39
CA GLY A 164 -16.18 16.52 0.06
C GLY A 164 -14.75 16.42 0.63
N PRO A 165 -14.54 16.73 1.91
CA PRO A 165 -13.28 16.54 2.62
C PRO A 165 -13.25 15.18 3.38
N PRO A 166 -12.43 14.21 2.94
CA PRO A 166 -11.74 14.11 1.65
C PRO A 166 -12.68 13.65 0.54
N GLY A 167 -12.62 14.32 -0.62
CA GLY A 167 -13.22 13.80 -1.85
C GLY A 167 -12.38 12.68 -2.44
N GLY A 168 -12.94 11.92 -3.38
CA GLY A 168 -12.21 10.81 -4.01
C GLY A 168 -13.04 10.03 -5.01
N ARG A 169 -12.43 9.01 -5.62
CA ARG A 169 -13.11 8.08 -6.52
C ARG A 169 -13.87 7.04 -5.72
N ASP A 170 -15.15 6.89 -5.98
CA ASP A 170 -16.01 5.92 -5.30
C ASP A 170 -15.77 4.52 -5.85
N LEU A 171 -15.13 3.65 -5.04
CA LEU A 171 -14.69 2.34 -5.51
C LEU A 171 -15.84 1.36 -5.79
N PHE A 172 -16.99 1.54 -5.12
CA PHE A 172 -18.11 0.60 -5.18
C PHE A 172 -19.43 1.26 -5.60
N GLY A 173 -19.46 2.58 -5.78
CA GLY A 173 -20.64 3.34 -6.21
C GLY A 173 -21.59 3.71 -5.06
N ASP A 174 -21.29 3.30 -3.83
CA ASP A 174 -22.14 3.52 -2.65
C ASP A 174 -21.56 4.53 -1.63
N GLY A 175 -20.37 5.08 -1.93
CA GLY A 175 -19.68 6.03 -1.06
C GLY A 175 -19.02 5.41 0.16
N SER A 176 -18.97 4.09 0.27
CA SER A 176 -18.44 3.39 1.45
C SER A 176 -16.92 3.41 1.53
N VAL A 177 -16.23 3.41 0.39
CA VAL A 177 -14.76 3.52 0.27
C VAL A 177 -14.40 4.43 -0.88
N LEU A 178 -13.60 5.45 -0.60
CA LEU A 178 -13.12 6.38 -1.62
C LEU A 178 -11.60 6.25 -1.80
N ALA A 179 -11.16 6.15 -3.05
CA ALA A 179 -9.75 6.29 -3.40
C ALA A 179 -9.41 7.80 -3.49
N VAL A 180 -8.49 8.23 -2.68
CA VAL A 180 -8.04 9.63 -2.57
C VAL A 180 -6.64 9.74 -3.15
N ALA A 181 -6.47 10.49 -4.23
CA ALA A 181 -5.16 10.66 -4.85
C ALA A 181 -4.15 11.29 -3.86
N LEU A 182 -2.99 10.65 -3.73
CA LEU A 182 -1.88 11.09 -2.88
C LEU A 182 -0.58 11.05 -3.71
N PRO A 183 -0.45 11.94 -4.71
CA PRO A 183 0.69 11.92 -5.61
C PRO A 183 2.01 12.24 -4.89
N GLY A 184 3.10 11.79 -5.48
CA GLY A 184 4.46 12.13 -5.05
C GLY A 184 5.29 10.93 -4.61
N HIS A 185 4.72 9.91 -3.95
CA HIS A 185 5.44 8.68 -3.62
C HIS A 185 5.68 7.82 -4.86
N ALA A 186 4.63 7.45 -5.55
CA ALA A 186 4.67 6.69 -6.79
C ALA A 186 3.62 7.21 -7.77
N GLU A 187 3.78 6.90 -9.06
CA GLU A 187 2.79 7.22 -10.06
C GLU A 187 1.47 6.50 -9.74
N GLY A 188 0.36 7.22 -9.76
CA GLY A 188 -0.96 6.69 -9.48
C GLY A 188 -1.20 6.29 -8.02
N HIS A 189 -0.33 6.68 -7.08
CA HIS A 189 -0.52 6.38 -5.66
C HIS A 189 -1.77 7.06 -5.09
N PHE A 190 -2.59 6.27 -4.37
CA PHE A 190 -3.78 6.76 -3.68
C PHE A 190 -3.96 6.09 -2.32
N GLY A 191 -4.57 6.82 -1.40
CA GLY A 191 -5.04 6.30 -0.12
C GLY A 191 -6.50 5.90 -0.16
N LEU A 192 -6.98 5.27 0.93
CA LEU A 192 -8.37 4.84 1.05
C LEU A 192 -9.06 5.55 2.22
N TRP A 193 -10.14 6.24 1.92
CA TRP A 193 -11.01 6.84 2.92
C TRP A 193 -12.23 5.96 3.18
N PHE A 194 -12.45 5.63 4.44
CA PHE A 194 -13.60 4.89 4.96
C PHE A 194 -14.48 5.83 5.78
N PRO A 195 -15.49 6.48 5.19
CA PRO A 195 -16.31 7.50 5.86
C PRO A 195 -16.99 6.98 7.12
N GLY A 196 -17.53 5.78 7.07
CA GLY A 196 -18.31 5.19 8.17
C GLY A 196 -17.55 4.98 9.47
N VAL A 197 -16.22 4.90 9.42
CA VAL A 197 -15.34 4.76 10.60
C VAL A 197 -14.30 5.87 10.71
N ARG A 198 -14.39 6.88 9.82
CA ARG A 198 -13.46 8.02 9.75
C ARG A 198 -12.00 7.60 9.69
N LEU A 199 -11.72 6.49 9.00
CA LEU A 199 -10.37 5.99 8.79
C LEU A 199 -9.84 6.47 7.44
N PHE A 200 -8.62 7.00 7.43
CA PHE A 200 -7.84 7.28 6.24
C PHE A 200 -6.57 6.43 6.24
N TYR A 201 -6.57 5.38 5.43
CA TYR A 201 -5.37 4.61 5.12
C TYR A 201 -4.56 5.42 4.09
N ALA A 202 -3.57 6.15 4.57
CA ALA A 202 -2.76 7.07 3.77
C ALA A 202 -1.52 6.39 3.15
N VAL A 203 -1.44 5.08 3.26
CA VAL A 203 -0.46 4.17 2.65
C VAL A 203 0.97 4.68 2.85
N ASP A 204 1.64 5.06 1.77
CA ASP A 204 3.06 5.44 1.73
C ASP A 204 3.26 6.95 1.54
N THR A 205 2.27 7.75 1.92
CA THR A 205 2.46 9.22 1.96
C THR A 205 3.66 9.60 2.82
N GLU A 206 3.88 8.85 3.89
CA GLU A 206 5.10 8.75 4.68
C GLU A 206 5.22 7.36 5.32
N TRP A 207 6.43 6.98 5.74
CA TRP A 207 6.64 5.66 6.33
C TRP A 207 6.39 5.62 7.83
N VAL A 208 6.55 6.75 8.52
CA VAL A 208 6.29 6.85 9.97
C VAL A 208 5.52 8.13 10.28
N LYS A 209 4.62 8.05 11.24
CA LYS A 209 3.74 9.17 11.61
C LYS A 209 4.49 10.47 11.96
N PRO A 210 5.63 10.46 12.66
CA PRO A 210 6.41 11.69 12.90
C PRO A 210 6.90 12.39 11.64
N ALA A 211 7.08 11.67 10.52
CA ALA A 211 7.50 12.27 9.26
C ALA A 211 6.39 13.08 8.57
N LEU A 212 5.12 12.85 8.93
CA LEU A 212 4.00 13.68 8.47
C LEU A 212 4.07 15.12 9.02
N LEU A 213 4.72 15.33 10.15
CA LEU A 213 4.80 16.65 10.78
C LEU A 213 5.61 17.64 9.90
N PRO A 214 5.33 18.95 10.00
CA PRO A 214 6.12 19.95 9.27
C PRO A 214 7.62 19.79 9.54
N GLY A 215 8.41 19.60 8.48
CA GLY A 215 9.85 19.38 8.58
C GLY A 215 10.26 17.99 9.10
N GLY A 216 9.33 17.05 9.33
CA GLY A 216 9.60 15.70 9.84
C GLY A 216 10.13 14.73 8.78
N SER A 217 9.80 14.94 7.51
CA SER A 217 10.27 14.10 6.42
C SER A 217 11.78 14.27 6.17
N PRO A 218 12.55 13.19 5.98
CA PRO A 218 13.97 13.27 5.71
C PRO A 218 14.24 13.78 4.27
N ARG A 219 15.26 14.63 4.11
CA ARG A 219 15.56 15.24 2.78
C ARG A 219 16.05 14.23 1.75
N VAL A 220 16.81 13.21 2.16
CA VAL A 220 17.50 12.30 1.24
C VAL A 220 16.60 11.19 0.75
N THR A 221 15.82 10.56 1.64
CA THR A 221 14.91 9.47 1.25
C THR A 221 13.69 9.97 0.50
N ALA A 222 13.20 11.16 0.84
CA ALA A 222 12.12 11.80 0.07
C ALA A 222 12.52 12.04 -1.41
N SER A 223 13.79 12.33 -1.70
CA SER A 223 14.26 12.53 -3.07
C SER A 223 14.65 11.24 -3.82
N LEU A 224 14.90 10.13 -3.10
CA LEU A 224 15.30 8.86 -3.69
C LEU A 224 14.12 7.96 -4.01
N VAL A 225 13.03 8.07 -3.24
CA VAL A 225 11.84 7.21 -3.37
C VAL A 225 10.66 7.96 -3.97
N ALA A 226 10.54 9.28 -3.70
CA ALA A 226 9.44 10.06 -4.24
C ALA A 226 9.64 10.34 -5.74
N SER A 227 8.61 10.09 -6.54
CA SER A 227 8.56 10.46 -7.95
C SER A 227 8.45 11.99 -8.15
N ASP A 228 7.81 12.69 -7.18
CA ASP A 228 7.66 14.15 -7.15
C ASP A 228 7.65 14.66 -5.69
N ALA A 229 8.71 15.37 -5.30
CA ALA A 229 8.87 15.87 -3.94
C ALA A 229 7.86 16.98 -3.56
N THR A 230 7.41 17.78 -4.53
CA THR A 230 6.41 18.84 -4.30
C THR A 230 5.05 18.24 -4.07
N ALA A 231 4.62 17.36 -4.96
CA ALA A 231 3.37 16.62 -4.81
C ALA A 231 3.33 15.79 -3.52
N ALA A 232 4.45 15.17 -3.13
CA ALA A 232 4.58 14.46 -1.86
C ALA A 232 4.37 15.40 -0.65
N ALA A 233 4.88 16.64 -0.71
CA ALA A 233 4.67 17.62 0.36
C ALA A 233 3.20 18.04 0.48
N ASP A 234 2.50 18.18 -0.65
CA ASP A 234 1.08 18.49 -0.69
C ASP A 234 0.23 17.34 -0.16
N SER A 235 0.55 16.10 -0.54
CA SER A 235 -0.09 14.90 -0.01
C SER A 235 0.06 14.78 1.50
N ARG A 236 1.26 15.04 2.05
CA ARG A 236 1.48 15.09 3.51
C ARG A 236 0.63 16.15 4.20
N ARG A 237 0.54 17.35 3.60
CA ARG A 237 -0.32 18.43 4.14
C ARG A 237 -1.76 17.98 4.18
N PHE A 238 -2.26 17.40 3.09
CA PHE A 238 -3.62 16.90 2.99
C PHE A 238 -3.94 15.83 4.05
N VAL A 239 -3.03 14.87 4.29
CA VAL A 239 -3.20 13.84 5.32
C VAL A 239 -3.27 14.46 6.72
N ARG A 240 -2.40 15.43 7.04
CA ARG A 240 -2.47 16.17 8.32
C ARG A 240 -3.79 16.92 8.50
N GLU A 241 -4.28 17.55 7.46
CA GLU A 241 -5.58 18.24 7.50
C GLU A 241 -6.74 17.27 7.73
N ALA A 242 -6.69 16.08 7.12
CA ALA A 242 -7.67 15.03 7.40
C ALA A 242 -7.60 14.59 8.86
N GLU A 243 -6.39 14.39 9.43
CA GLU A 243 -6.20 14.08 10.85
C GLU A 243 -6.75 15.19 11.76
N ALA A 244 -6.46 16.46 11.46
CA ALA A 244 -6.96 17.60 12.22
C ALA A 244 -8.50 17.72 12.20
N ARG A 245 -9.14 17.18 11.15
CA ARG A 245 -10.61 17.04 11.05
C ARG A 245 -11.14 15.77 11.73
N GLY A 246 -10.29 15.02 12.45
CA GLY A 246 -10.67 13.84 13.23
C GLY A 246 -10.65 12.53 12.45
N ALA A 247 -9.92 12.43 11.34
CA ALA A 247 -9.66 11.15 10.71
C ALA A 247 -8.61 10.36 11.51
N ALA A 248 -8.83 9.06 11.69
CA ALA A 248 -7.79 8.15 12.12
C ALA A 248 -6.85 7.88 10.94
N ILE A 249 -5.56 8.19 11.09
CA ILE A 249 -4.57 7.98 10.03
C ILE A 249 -3.83 6.67 10.27
N VAL A 250 -3.81 5.82 9.25
CA VAL A 250 -2.98 4.60 9.20
C VAL A 250 -2.01 4.72 8.02
N LEU A 251 -0.72 4.50 8.29
CA LEU A 251 0.35 4.42 7.30
C LEU A 251 0.76 2.95 7.12
N CYS A 252 1.22 2.59 5.92
CA CYS A 252 1.65 1.22 5.64
C CYS A 252 2.81 0.80 6.55
N HIS A 253 3.81 1.66 6.69
CA HIS A 253 5.08 1.29 7.30
C HIS A 253 5.28 1.71 8.76
N ASP A 254 4.33 2.45 9.35
CA ASP A 254 4.49 2.89 10.74
C ASP A 254 4.55 1.69 11.69
N PRO A 255 5.62 1.56 12.53
CA PRO A 255 5.74 0.46 13.48
C PRO A 255 4.72 0.52 14.62
N ALA A 256 4.14 1.69 14.89
CA ALA A 256 3.17 1.84 15.96
C ALA A 256 1.89 1.04 15.67
N PRO A 257 1.36 0.28 16.65
CA PRO A 257 0.10 -0.41 16.46
C PRO A 257 -1.06 0.59 16.35
N THR A 258 -2.09 0.18 15.62
CA THR A 258 -3.32 0.93 15.44
C THR A 258 -4.54 0.11 15.90
N PRO A 259 -5.68 0.74 16.20
CA PRO A 259 -6.91 0.01 16.51
C PRO A 259 -7.45 -0.86 15.35
N PHE A 260 -6.90 -0.68 14.16
CA PHE A 260 -7.28 -1.38 12.95
C PHE A 260 -6.34 -2.54 12.61
N ASP A 261 -5.24 -2.70 13.35
CA ASP A 261 -4.35 -3.86 13.16
C ASP A 261 -5.01 -5.13 13.71
N GLU A 262 -4.73 -6.27 13.05
CA GLU A 262 -5.12 -7.59 13.53
C GLU A 262 -4.62 -7.77 14.98
N ARG A 263 -5.49 -8.25 15.86
CA ARG A 263 -5.11 -8.54 17.26
C ARG A 263 -4.28 -9.81 17.29
N GLU A 264 -3.12 -9.76 17.91
CA GLU A 264 -2.31 -10.94 18.14
C GLU A 264 -3.11 -11.91 19.05
N GLY A 265 -3.37 -13.13 18.56
CA GLY A 265 -4.02 -14.20 19.34
C GLY A 265 -5.56 -14.25 19.24
N ALA A 266 -6.17 -13.66 18.20
CA ALA A 266 -7.59 -13.89 17.91
C ALA A 266 -7.79 -15.13 17.05
#